data_72e5da3d0d8fb42001f8c5b182d9232f
#
_entry.id   72e5da3d0d8fb42001f8c5b182d9232f
#
_cell.length_a   1.000
_cell.length_b   1.000
_cell.length_c   1.000
_cell.angle_alpha   90.00
_cell.angle_beta   90.00
_cell.angle_gamma   90.00
#
_symmetry.space_group_name_H-M   'P 1'
#
loop_
_entity.id
_entity.type
_entity.pdbx_description
1 polymer ?
#
loop_
_entity_poly.entity_id
_entity_poly.type
_entity_poly.pdbx_seq_one_letter_code
_entity_poly.pdbx_strand_id
1 'polypeptide(L)'
;LHHGVRIRDDAVISAVELSSRYISDRFLPDKAIDLMDEAAAKLRLEMDSLPEELDELNRKIMQLEIEREAIRREKDKGKETLLNKEIAELSEERNSLKAKWESEKSVVHGIQKEKETIDKLKFEAEQAEKAGDYGKVAEIRYGKITEAEKRLNEFQLQMKNMQGEKSLLKEEVDSEDIAEVV
;
A
#
# COMPACT_ATOMS: atom_id res chain seq x y z
N LEU A 1 -4.87 15.36 -1.02
CA LEU A 1 -5.10 14.46 0.10
C LEU A 1 -3.77 14.06 0.70
N HIS A 2 -3.60 14.18 2.02
CA HIS A 2 -2.30 14.10 2.72
C HIS A 2 -1.64 12.72 2.66
N HIS A 3 -2.45 11.65 2.50
CA HIS A 3 -1.96 10.27 2.61
C HIS A 3 -1.46 9.65 1.30
N GLY A 4 -1.60 10.33 0.16
CA GLY A 4 -1.11 9.86 -1.13
C GLY A 4 -1.85 8.64 -1.71
N VAL A 5 -2.96 8.24 -1.10
CA VAL A 5 -3.84 7.17 -1.56
C VAL A 5 -5.03 7.75 -2.34
N ARG A 6 -5.57 6.98 -3.27
CA ARG A 6 -6.76 7.35 -4.02
C ARG A 6 -8.02 6.94 -3.24
N ILE A 7 -9.02 7.80 -3.23
CA ILE A 7 -10.34 7.50 -2.67
C ILE A 7 -11.29 7.29 -3.83
N ARG A 8 -11.97 6.16 -3.86
CA ARG A 8 -12.97 5.83 -4.89
C ARG A 8 -14.27 6.59 -4.66
N ASP A 9 -15.06 6.75 -5.71
CA ASP A 9 -16.34 7.46 -5.61
C ASP A 9 -17.33 6.74 -4.68
N ASP A 10 -17.31 5.42 -4.65
CA ASP A 10 -18.13 4.61 -3.73
C ASP A 10 -17.73 4.82 -2.26
N ALA A 11 -16.45 5.00 -1.97
CA ALA A 11 -15.96 5.36 -0.63
C ALA A 11 -16.46 6.74 -0.19
N VAL A 12 -16.47 7.72 -1.09
CA VAL A 12 -17.01 9.08 -0.80
C VAL A 12 -18.49 9.01 -0.44
N ILE A 13 -19.28 8.26 -1.20
CA ILE A 13 -20.71 8.07 -0.95
C ILE A 13 -20.90 7.38 0.41
N SER A 14 -20.17 6.27 0.67
CA SER A 14 -20.23 5.55 1.94
C SER A 14 -19.83 6.42 3.12
N ALA A 15 -18.80 7.26 2.99
CA ALA A 15 -18.37 8.17 4.05
C ALA A 15 -19.49 9.16 4.44
N VAL A 16 -20.22 9.69 3.47
CA VAL A 16 -21.36 10.59 3.72
C VAL A 16 -22.51 9.84 4.40
N GLU A 17 -22.89 8.67 3.88
CA GLU A 17 -24.00 7.88 4.39
C GLU A 17 -23.73 7.34 5.81
N LEU A 18 -22.56 6.72 6.02
CA LEU A 18 -22.21 6.12 7.30
C LEU A 18 -21.93 7.18 8.37
N SER A 19 -21.23 8.26 8.03
CA SER A 19 -21.05 9.37 8.98
C SER A 19 -22.37 10.00 9.39
N SER A 20 -23.32 10.15 8.45
CA SER A 20 -24.65 10.69 8.74
C SER A 20 -25.44 9.79 9.67
N ARG A 21 -25.29 8.46 9.57
CA ARG A 21 -26.04 7.47 10.32
C ARG A 21 -25.44 7.20 11.71
N TYR A 22 -24.11 7.13 11.83
CA TYR A 22 -23.45 6.66 13.03
C TYR A 22 -22.72 7.74 13.84
N ILE A 23 -22.36 8.88 13.23
CA ILE A 23 -21.69 9.97 13.91
C ILE A 23 -22.67 11.12 14.13
N SER A 24 -23.17 11.27 15.38
CA SER A 24 -24.20 12.22 15.73
C SER A 24 -23.69 13.56 16.27
N ASP A 25 -22.44 13.62 16.74
CA ASP A 25 -21.83 14.74 17.45
C ASP A 25 -21.12 15.75 16.52
N ARG A 26 -21.07 15.47 15.21
CA ARG A 26 -20.48 16.33 14.19
C ARG A 26 -21.40 16.55 12.99
N PHE A 27 -21.12 17.58 12.20
CA PHE A 27 -21.90 17.97 11.03
C PHE A 27 -21.21 17.58 9.72
N LEU A 28 -22.01 17.39 8.66
CA LEU A 28 -21.49 17.29 7.31
C LEU A 28 -21.03 18.68 6.83
N PRO A 29 -19.96 18.77 6.02
CA PRO A 29 -19.18 17.67 5.43
C PRO A 29 -18.06 17.13 6.32
N ASP A 30 -17.74 17.77 7.44
CA ASP A 30 -16.54 17.52 8.24
C ASP A 30 -16.42 16.05 8.67
N LYS A 31 -17.49 15.47 9.20
CA LYS A 31 -17.49 14.07 9.65
C LYS A 31 -17.25 13.04 8.52
N ALA A 32 -17.68 13.35 7.30
CA ALA A 32 -17.40 12.50 6.15
C ALA A 32 -15.94 12.62 5.70
N ILE A 33 -15.37 13.83 5.78
CA ILE A 33 -13.95 14.09 5.51
C ILE A 33 -13.07 13.39 6.53
N ASP A 34 -13.43 13.44 7.81
CA ASP A 34 -12.70 12.74 8.89
C ASP A 34 -12.66 11.23 8.66
N LEU A 35 -13.80 10.61 8.26
CA LEU A 35 -13.83 9.17 7.93
C LEU A 35 -12.95 8.82 6.74
N MET A 36 -12.97 9.64 5.70
CA MET A 36 -12.10 9.43 4.53
C MET A 36 -10.62 9.58 4.90
N ASP A 37 -10.30 10.51 5.79
CA ASP A 37 -8.92 10.72 6.25
C ASP A 37 -8.44 9.54 7.11
N GLU A 38 -9.27 9.06 8.01
CA GLU A 38 -9.00 7.89 8.85
C GLU A 38 -8.82 6.61 8.01
N ALA A 39 -9.71 6.34 7.06
CA ALA A 39 -9.59 5.20 6.15
C ALA A 39 -8.33 5.30 5.27
N ALA A 40 -8.00 6.49 4.80
CA ALA A 40 -6.78 6.74 4.02
C ALA A 40 -5.52 6.55 4.86
N ALA A 41 -5.53 6.97 6.13
CA ALA A 41 -4.43 6.78 7.08
C ALA A 41 -4.24 5.29 7.40
N LYS A 42 -5.34 4.55 7.65
CA LYS A 42 -5.34 3.12 7.89
C LYS A 42 -4.76 2.35 6.69
N LEU A 43 -5.28 2.60 5.48
CA LEU A 43 -4.77 1.98 4.27
C LEU A 43 -3.27 2.26 4.08
N ARG A 44 -2.83 3.49 4.34
CA ARG A 44 -1.41 3.84 4.28
C ARG A 44 -0.57 3.03 5.26
N LEU A 45 -1.05 2.84 6.48
CA LEU A 45 -0.38 2.02 7.49
C LEU A 45 -0.31 0.55 7.05
N GLU A 46 -1.39 0.01 6.49
CA GLU A 46 -1.45 -1.36 5.96
C GLU A 46 -0.48 -1.59 4.80
N MET A 47 -0.35 -0.63 3.89
CA MET A 47 0.62 -0.69 2.78
C MET A 47 2.08 -0.77 3.27
N ASP A 48 2.37 -0.18 4.43
CA ASP A 48 3.71 -0.21 5.03
C ASP A 48 3.93 -1.42 5.96
N SER A 49 2.85 -2.10 6.35
CA SER A 49 2.85 -3.26 7.23
C SER A 49 3.16 -4.55 6.50
N LEU A 50 3.61 -5.55 7.25
CA LEU A 50 3.81 -6.90 6.72
C LEU A 50 2.43 -7.55 6.48
N PRO A 51 2.17 -8.17 5.32
CA PRO A 51 0.94 -8.92 5.08
C PRO A 51 0.72 -10.03 6.12
N GLU A 52 -0.54 -10.25 6.50
CA GLU A 52 -0.92 -11.25 7.50
C GLU A 52 -0.42 -12.66 7.13
N GLU A 53 -0.56 -13.04 5.86
CA GLU A 53 -0.08 -14.33 5.35
C GLU A 53 1.44 -14.52 5.57
N LEU A 54 2.23 -13.45 5.41
CA LEU A 54 3.68 -13.49 5.67
C LEU A 54 3.99 -13.58 7.17
N ASP A 55 3.23 -12.91 8.01
CA ASP A 55 3.39 -12.95 9.46
C ASP A 55 3.04 -14.35 10.00
N GLU A 56 1.96 -14.96 9.51
CA GLU A 56 1.59 -16.34 9.85
C GLU A 56 2.67 -17.35 9.47
N LEU A 57 3.21 -17.25 8.25
CA LEU A 57 4.31 -18.11 7.81
C LEU A 57 5.56 -17.93 8.69
N ASN A 58 5.91 -16.71 9.05
CA ASN A 58 7.04 -16.44 9.93
C ASN A 58 6.84 -17.05 11.32
N ARG A 59 5.62 -16.91 11.90
CA ARG A 59 5.29 -17.51 13.21
C ARG A 59 5.35 -19.04 13.16
N LYS A 60 4.83 -19.66 12.10
CA LYS A 60 4.86 -21.10 11.92
C LYS A 60 6.29 -21.63 11.78
N ILE A 61 7.11 -20.98 10.96
CA ILE A 61 8.52 -21.32 10.81
C ILE A 61 9.23 -21.22 12.16
N MET A 62 9.04 -20.13 12.90
CA MET A 62 9.66 -19.94 14.22
C MET A 62 9.24 -21.04 15.21
N GLN A 63 7.96 -21.43 15.21
CA GLN A 63 7.47 -22.52 16.06
C GLN A 63 8.15 -23.85 15.72
N LEU A 64 8.26 -24.19 14.44
CA LEU A 64 8.93 -25.41 13.99
C LEU A 64 10.44 -25.39 14.28
N GLU A 65 11.08 -24.24 14.21
CA GLU A 65 12.49 -24.07 14.58
C GLU A 65 12.72 -24.33 16.07
N ILE A 66 11.82 -23.85 16.93
CA ILE A 66 11.87 -24.12 18.38
C ILE A 66 11.68 -25.62 18.64
N GLU A 67 10.71 -26.25 17.97
CA GLU A 67 10.45 -27.68 18.08
C GLU A 67 11.67 -28.49 17.61
N ARG A 68 12.26 -28.11 16.49
CA ARG A 68 13.49 -28.74 15.96
C ARG A 68 14.62 -28.69 16.97
N GLU A 69 14.84 -27.57 17.65
CA GLU A 69 15.88 -27.47 18.67
C GLU A 69 15.60 -28.37 19.90
N ALA A 70 14.31 -28.57 20.25
CA ALA A 70 13.93 -29.52 21.30
C ALA A 70 14.23 -30.98 20.88
N ILE A 71 13.78 -31.38 19.69
CA ILE A 71 13.98 -32.72 19.13
C ILE A 71 15.49 -33.04 18.94
N ARG A 72 16.26 -32.03 18.56
CA ARG A 72 17.73 -32.19 18.44
C ARG A 72 18.40 -32.54 19.76
N ARG A 73 17.90 -32.01 20.89
CA ARG A 73 18.38 -32.37 22.24
C ARG A 73 18.01 -33.80 22.60
N GLU A 74 16.87 -34.30 22.14
CA GLU A 74 16.39 -35.67 22.31
C GLU A 74 17.11 -36.68 21.40
N LYS A 75 17.90 -36.19 20.43
CA LYS A 75 18.66 -36.98 19.43
C LYS A 75 17.81 -37.84 18.51
N ASP A 76 16.52 -37.44 18.29
CA ASP A 76 15.63 -38.10 17.32
C ASP A 76 15.87 -37.56 15.91
N LYS A 77 16.84 -38.22 15.23
CA LYS A 77 17.22 -37.82 13.86
C LYS A 77 16.08 -37.96 12.84
N GLY A 78 15.14 -38.87 13.06
CA GLY A 78 14.01 -39.08 12.14
C GLY A 78 13.08 -37.89 12.13
N LYS A 79 12.67 -37.45 13.31
CA LYS A 79 11.81 -36.23 13.46
C LYS A 79 12.53 -34.95 13.05
N GLU A 80 13.82 -34.82 13.39
CA GLU A 80 14.63 -33.68 12.99
C GLU A 80 14.66 -33.52 11.46
N THR A 81 14.78 -34.61 10.71
CA THR A 81 14.80 -34.60 9.25
C THR A 81 13.46 -34.16 8.68
N LEU A 82 12.33 -34.60 9.26
CA LEU A 82 10.99 -34.20 8.84
C LEU A 82 10.75 -32.70 9.09
N LEU A 83 11.11 -32.21 10.28
CA LEU A 83 10.99 -30.79 10.61
C LEU A 83 11.86 -29.92 9.72
N ASN A 84 13.08 -30.32 9.41
CA ASN A 84 13.95 -29.60 8.49
C ASN A 84 13.33 -29.48 7.08
N LYS A 85 12.66 -30.55 6.61
CA LYS A 85 11.97 -30.52 5.33
C LYS A 85 10.79 -29.54 5.35
N GLU A 86 9.94 -29.60 6.39
CA GLU A 86 8.79 -28.71 6.54
C GLU A 86 9.23 -27.23 6.67
N ILE A 87 10.27 -26.94 7.46
CA ILE A 87 10.85 -25.60 7.59
C ILE A 87 11.37 -25.11 6.23
N ALA A 88 12.02 -25.96 5.45
CA ALA A 88 12.55 -25.61 4.13
C ALA A 88 11.40 -25.25 3.17
N GLU A 89 10.35 -26.07 3.10
CA GLU A 89 9.17 -25.84 2.25
C GLU A 89 8.47 -24.51 2.62
N LEU A 90 8.18 -24.29 3.91
CA LEU A 90 7.56 -23.04 4.37
C LEU A 90 8.46 -21.82 4.18
N SER A 91 9.79 -22.00 4.29
CA SER A 91 10.74 -20.91 4.06
C SER A 91 10.81 -20.52 2.58
N GLU A 92 10.69 -21.47 1.67
CA GLU A 92 10.62 -21.22 0.23
C GLU A 92 9.32 -20.47 -0.11
N GLU A 93 8.17 -20.90 0.42
CA GLU A 93 6.88 -20.25 0.26
C GLU A 93 6.93 -18.80 0.79
N ARG A 94 7.42 -18.61 2.02
CA ARG A 94 7.62 -17.29 2.62
C ARG A 94 8.51 -16.40 1.76
N ASN A 95 9.63 -16.91 1.25
CA ASN A 95 10.57 -16.13 0.46
C ASN A 95 9.95 -15.71 -0.88
N SER A 96 9.16 -16.58 -1.51
CA SER A 96 8.42 -16.29 -2.73
C SER A 96 7.38 -15.20 -2.48
N LEU A 97 6.57 -15.34 -1.42
CA LEU A 97 5.54 -14.37 -1.07
C LEU A 97 6.15 -13.02 -0.67
N LYS A 98 7.27 -13.04 0.06
CA LYS A 98 8.01 -11.84 0.45
C LYS A 98 8.56 -11.09 -0.77
N ALA A 99 9.15 -11.80 -1.73
CA ALA A 99 9.66 -11.19 -2.95
C ALA A 99 8.53 -10.54 -3.77
N LYS A 100 7.36 -11.20 -3.85
CA LYS A 100 6.17 -10.64 -4.48
C LYS A 100 5.72 -9.36 -3.78
N TRP A 101 5.57 -9.38 -2.46
CA TRP A 101 5.18 -8.23 -1.66
C TRP A 101 6.16 -7.06 -1.80
N GLU A 102 7.47 -7.31 -1.69
CA GLU A 102 8.49 -6.26 -1.86
C GLU A 102 8.45 -5.63 -3.26
N SER A 103 8.18 -6.43 -4.29
CA SER A 103 8.01 -5.95 -5.65
C SER A 103 6.77 -5.08 -5.81
N GLU A 104 5.61 -5.52 -5.31
CA GLU A 104 4.37 -4.73 -5.31
C GLU A 104 4.55 -3.42 -4.53
N LYS A 105 5.13 -3.49 -3.32
CA LYS A 105 5.43 -2.32 -2.48
C LYS A 105 6.32 -1.30 -3.19
N SER A 106 7.36 -1.77 -3.89
CA SER A 106 8.24 -0.89 -4.67
C SER A 106 7.50 -0.13 -5.77
N VAL A 107 6.60 -0.81 -6.49
CA VAL A 107 5.79 -0.19 -7.56
C VAL A 107 4.81 0.84 -6.97
N VAL A 108 4.13 0.50 -5.87
CA VAL A 108 3.21 1.41 -5.18
C VAL A 108 3.94 2.67 -4.69
N HIS A 109 5.10 2.52 -4.06
CA HIS A 109 5.91 3.68 -3.67
C HIS A 109 6.38 4.50 -4.87
N GLY A 110 6.69 3.86 -6.00
CA GLY A 110 7.00 4.54 -7.26
C GLY A 110 5.84 5.43 -7.73
N ILE A 111 4.62 4.88 -7.75
CA ILE A 111 3.39 5.61 -8.09
C ILE A 111 3.20 6.83 -7.19
N GLN A 112 3.32 6.65 -5.87
CA GLN A 112 3.15 7.73 -4.91
C GLN A 112 4.19 8.84 -5.11
N LYS A 113 5.44 8.47 -5.24
CA LYS A 113 6.55 9.41 -5.46
C LYS A 113 6.38 10.24 -6.73
N GLU A 114 5.94 9.61 -7.83
CA GLU A 114 5.70 10.35 -9.08
C GLU A 114 4.48 11.28 -8.95
N LYS A 115 3.40 10.88 -8.25
CA LYS A 115 2.27 11.75 -7.96
C LYS A 115 2.70 12.99 -7.15
N GLU A 116 3.45 12.79 -6.06
CA GLU A 116 4.00 13.90 -5.26
C GLU A 116 4.90 14.82 -6.09
N THR A 117 5.70 14.25 -6.99
CA THR A 117 6.58 15.00 -7.89
C THR A 117 5.77 15.86 -8.84
N ILE A 118 4.71 15.30 -9.44
CA ILE A 118 3.79 16.05 -10.33
C ILE A 118 3.13 17.20 -9.58
N ASP A 119 2.66 16.99 -8.35
CA ASP A 119 2.00 18.03 -7.56
C ASP A 119 2.99 19.15 -7.18
N LYS A 120 4.22 18.83 -6.80
CA LYS A 120 5.28 19.81 -6.57
C LYS A 120 5.60 20.62 -7.83
N LEU A 121 5.72 19.96 -8.98
CA LEU A 121 5.99 20.61 -10.26
C LEU A 121 4.82 21.51 -10.69
N LYS A 122 3.57 21.11 -10.47
CA LYS A 122 2.40 21.95 -10.72
C LYS A 122 2.44 23.21 -9.87
N PHE A 123 2.74 23.07 -8.58
CA PHE A 123 2.90 24.21 -7.68
C PHE A 123 4.04 25.15 -8.11
N GLU A 124 5.20 24.60 -8.51
CA GLU A 124 6.32 25.40 -9.03
C GLU A 124 5.92 26.15 -10.32
N ALA A 125 5.17 25.50 -11.22
CA ALA A 125 4.68 26.13 -12.44
C ALA A 125 3.73 27.30 -12.13
N GLU A 126 2.82 27.15 -11.14
CA GLU A 126 1.95 28.24 -10.70
C GLU A 126 2.73 29.43 -10.10
N GLN A 127 3.77 29.15 -9.32
CA GLN A 127 4.63 30.20 -8.77
C GLN A 127 5.40 30.94 -9.88
N ALA A 128 5.94 30.21 -10.86
CA ALA A 128 6.63 30.79 -12.01
C ALA A 128 5.65 31.64 -12.86
N GLU A 129 4.41 31.20 -13.05
CA GLU A 129 3.35 31.93 -13.76
C GLU A 129 3.01 33.26 -13.06
N LYS A 130 2.86 33.23 -11.73
CA LYS A 130 2.65 34.45 -10.91
C LYS A 130 3.83 35.42 -10.98
N ALA A 131 5.04 34.89 -11.16
CA ALA A 131 6.27 35.68 -11.34
C ALA A 131 6.48 36.21 -12.79
N GLY A 132 5.63 35.78 -13.73
CA GLY A 132 5.73 36.17 -15.14
C GLY A 132 6.82 35.42 -15.92
N ASP A 133 7.41 34.36 -15.36
CA ASP A 133 8.44 33.53 -16.02
C ASP A 133 7.79 32.41 -16.85
N TYR A 134 7.26 32.81 -18.00
CA TYR A 134 6.58 31.87 -18.91
C TYR A 134 7.53 30.85 -19.53
N GLY A 135 8.84 31.15 -19.62
CA GLY A 135 9.85 30.19 -20.09
C GLY A 135 9.98 29.00 -19.14
N LYS A 136 10.08 29.29 -17.83
CA LYS A 136 10.10 28.26 -16.78
C LYS A 136 8.80 27.48 -16.69
N VAL A 137 7.64 28.17 -16.86
CA VAL A 137 6.33 27.49 -16.91
C VAL A 137 6.29 26.47 -18.05
N ALA A 138 6.76 26.83 -19.24
CA ALA A 138 6.76 25.93 -20.40
C ALA A 138 7.71 24.73 -20.17
N GLU A 139 8.91 24.95 -19.64
CA GLU A 139 9.84 23.87 -19.29
C GLU A 139 9.22 22.88 -18.28
N ILE A 140 8.58 23.39 -17.24
CA ILE A 140 7.98 22.53 -16.22
C ILE A 140 6.77 21.78 -16.79
N ARG A 141 5.82 22.47 -17.42
CA ARG A 141 4.56 21.84 -17.89
C ARG A 141 4.79 20.85 -19.03
N TYR A 142 5.58 21.22 -20.03
CA TYR A 142 5.79 20.39 -21.24
C TYR A 142 7.00 19.45 -21.16
N GLY A 143 7.94 19.73 -20.25
CA GLY A 143 9.10 18.86 -20.01
C GLY A 143 8.89 17.97 -18.78
N LYS A 144 9.09 18.54 -17.59
CA LYS A 144 9.21 17.79 -16.35
C LYS A 144 7.92 17.05 -15.94
N ILE A 145 6.76 17.69 -16.07
CA ILE A 145 5.46 17.06 -15.75
C ILE A 145 5.20 15.91 -16.73
N THR A 146 5.41 16.12 -18.03
CA THR A 146 5.19 15.08 -19.04
C THR A 146 6.10 13.86 -18.82
N GLU A 147 7.34 14.06 -18.38
CA GLU A 147 8.23 12.95 -18.02
C GLU A 147 7.76 12.21 -16.76
N ALA A 148 7.34 12.94 -15.73
CA ALA A 148 6.81 12.33 -14.50
C ALA A 148 5.51 11.56 -14.77
N GLU A 149 4.61 12.08 -15.62
CA GLU A 149 3.40 11.37 -16.05
C GLU A 149 3.70 10.10 -16.84
N LYS A 150 4.73 10.07 -17.67
CA LYS A 150 5.18 8.85 -18.37
C LYS A 150 5.64 7.79 -17.38
N ARG A 151 6.51 8.17 -16.41
CA ARG A 151 6.96 7.23 -15.36
C ARG A 151 5.80 6.74 -14.51
N LEU A 152 4.86 7.62 -14.16
CA LEU A 152 3.65 7.24 -13.45
C LEU A 152 2.84 6.18 -14.22
N ASN A 153 2.62 6.40 -15.52
CA ASN A 153 1.92 5.44 -16.37
C ASN A 153 2.66 4.10 -16.48
N GLU A 154 4.00 4.10 -16.54
CA GLU A 154 4.80 2.88 -16.53
C GLU A 154 4.62 2.08 -15.24
N PHE A 155 4.67 2.72 -14.07
CA PHE A 155 4.41 2.07 -12.79
C PHE A 155 2.98 1.54 -12.70
N GLN A 156 1.98 2.30 -13.16
CA GLN A 156 0.58 1.86 -13.18
C GLN A 156 0.38 0.64 -14.08
N LEU A 157 1.07 0.59 -15.22
CA LEU A 157 1.03 -0.56 -16.12
C LEU A 157 1.71 -1.79 -15.48
N GLN A 158 2.86 -1.57 -14.81
CA GLN A 158 3.53 -2.64 -14.06
C GLN A 158 2.62 -3.19 -12.98
N MET A 159 1.98 -2.33 -12.19
CA MET A 159 1.05 -2.73 -11.15
C MET A 159 -0.11 -3.56 -11.71
N LYS A 160 -0.73 -3.08 -12.79
CA LYS A 160 -1.81 -3.83 -13.47
C LYS A 160 -1.37 -5.21 -13.96
N ASN A 161 -0.14 -5.34 -14.44
CA ASN A 161 0.41 -6.62 -14.90
C ASN A 161 0.76 -7.57 -13.74
N MET A 162 1.10 -7.01 -12.56
CA MET A 162 1.40 -7.76 -11.34
C MET A 162 0.13 -8.19 -10.58
N GLN A 163 -0.95 -7.45 -10.71
CA GLN A 163 -2.28 -7.76 -10.18
C GLN A 163 -2.92 -8.91 -10.95
N GLY A 164 -2.29 -10.11 -10.95
CA GLY A 164 -3.00 -11.35 -11.15
C GLY A 164 -3.99 -11.59 -10.01
N GLU A 165 -4.72 -12.68 -9.99
CA GLU A 165 -5.90 -12.97 -9.16
C GLU A 165 -5.81 -12.69 -7.63
N LYS A 166 -4.64 -12.30 -7.09
CA LYS A 166 -4.45 -11.88 -5.68
C LYS A 166 -3.35 -10.82 -5.59
N SER A 167 -3.73 -9.55 -5.55
CA SER A 167 -2.85 -8.48 -5.08
C SER A 167 -2.71 -8.55 -3.55
N LEU A 168 -1.48 -8.38 -3.06
CA LEU A 168 -1.20 -8.33 -1.62
C LEU A 168 -1.37 -6.92 -1.04
N LEU A 169 -1.39 -5.90 -1.91
CA LEU A 169 -1.51 -4.50 -1.53
C LEU A 169 -2.70 -3.85 -2.22
N LYS A 170 -3.51 -3.14 -1.44
CA LYS A 170 -4.62 -2.31 -1.89
C LYS A 170 -4.13 -0.88 -2.08
N GLU A 171 -4.50 -0.22 -3.18
CA GLU A 171 -4.03 1.13 -3.51
C GLU A 171 -5.08 2.23 -3.29
N GLU A 172 -6.34 1.83 -3.24
CA GLU A 172 -7.48 2.74 -3.23
C GLU A 172 -8.38 2.44 -2.04
N VAL A 173 -8.86 3.49 -1.39
CA VAL A 173 -9.91 3.39 -0.36
C VAL A 173 -11.24 3.14 -1.05
N ASP A 174 -11.94 2.08 -0.67
CA ASP A 174 -13.28 1.74 -1.12
C ASP A 174 -14.33 1.85 0.02
N SER A 175 -15.56 1.43 -0.28
CA SER A 175 -16.67 1.49 0.66
C SER A 175 -16.47 0.59 1.90
N GLU A 176 -15.72 -0.52 1.77
CA GLU A 176 -15.44 -1.44 2.86
C GLU A 176 -14.48 -0.82 3.87
N ASP A 177 -13.43 -0.14 3.38
CA ASP A 177 -12.48 0.57 4.25
C ASP A 177 -13.15 1.65 5.09
N ILE A 178 -14.12 2.36 4.50
CA ILE A 178 -14.93 3.35 5.22
C ILE A 178 -15.80 2.69 6.29
N ALA A 179 -16.40 1.53 5.99
CA ALA A 179 -17.24 0.81 6.94
C ALA A 179 -16.43 0.25 8.12
N GLU A 180 -15.16 -0.04 7.93
CA GLU A 180 -14.27 -0.57 8.96
C GLU A 180 -13.82 0.48 10.00
N VAL A 181 -13.84 1.76 9.64
CA VAL A 181 -13.40 2.88 10.52
C VAL A 181 -14.57 3.62 11.17
N VAL A 182 -15.82 3.26 10.88
CA VAL A 182 -17.03 3.78 11.51
C VAL A 182 -17.31 3.00 12.79
#